data_317e14a9758fcd10f1b905d4b9e2569c
#
_entry.id   317e14a9758fcd10f1b905d4b9e2569c
#
_cell.length_a   1.000
_cell.length_b   1.000
_cell.length_c   1.000
_cell.angle_alpha   90.00
_cell.angle_beta   90.00
_cell.angle_gamma   90.00
#
_symmetry.space_group_name_H-M   'P 1'
#
loop_
_entity.id
_entity.type
_entity.pdbx_description
1 polymer ?
#
loop_
_entity_poly.entity_id
_entity_poly.type
_entity_poly.pdbx_seq_one_letter_code
_entity_poly.pdbx_strand_id
1 'polypeptide(L)'
;MPAYRALDLRLGRHVGLTHVIDKGLGPRAWEDILEVAADHISIVKLGWGTAYVTSNLARKLEVLRDKPVVIGGTFFEVVYVKDQLDEYKQWLTDLGLTHVEISDGTIEIPRDRKLELIADFAREFTVLSEVGSKDSSVEYTVDEWTRWLNEELEAGAWKVITEAREGGTAGIFDSSGGMRTELIAEIATVVGPANIIFEAPTKAAQSWFVK
;
A
#
# COMPACT_ATOMS: atom_id res chain seq x y z
N MET A 1 -11.65 -32.92 0.77
CA MET A 1 -11.04 -31.84 -0.07
C MET A 1 -12.13 -31.25 -0.95
N PRO A 2 -12.18 -29.93 -1.14
CA PRO A 2 -13.14 -29.32 -2.05
C PRO A 2 -12.98 -29.89 -3.47
N ALA A 3 -14.09 -30.16 -4.14
CA ALA A 3 -14.10 -30.81 -5.47
C ALA A 3 -13.31 -30.05 -6.55
N TYR A 4 -13.19 -28.72 -6.44
CA TYR A 4 -12.43 -27.91 -7.40
C TYR A 4 -10.90 -28.10 -7.32
N ARG A 5 -10.35 -28.68 -6.24
CA ARG A 5 -8.93 -29.04 -6.16
C ARG A 5 -8.56 -30.24 -7.05
N ALA A 6 -9.55 -30.92 -7.61
CA ALA A 6 -9.33 -31.94 -8.64
C ALA A 6 -9.05 -31.33 -10.02
N LEU A 7 -9.31 -30.02 -10.22
CA LEU A 7 -8.92 -29.30 -11.42
C LEU A 7 -7.45 -28.89 -11.26
N ASP A 8 -6.58 -29.43 -12.10
CA ASP A 8 -5.18 -29.00 -12.19
C ASP A 8 -5.13 -27.62 -12.88
N LEU A 9 -5.67 -26.62 -12.20
CA LEU A 9 -5.49 -25.25 -12.57
C LEU A 9 -4.08 -24.85 -12.12
N ARG A 10 -3.09 -25.12 -12.96
CA ARG A 10 -1.73 -24.60 -12.77
C ARG A 10 -1.74 -23.09 -12.95
N LEU A 11 -2.37 -22.43 -12.00
CA LEU A 11 -2.14 -21.02 -11.76
C LEU A 11 -0.65 -20.92 -11.46
N GLY A 12 0.09 -20.22 -12.31
CA GLY A 12 1.52 -20.00 -12.13
C GLY A 12 1.81 -19.57 -10.68
N ARG A 13 3.02 -19.80 -10.20
CA ARG A 13 3.40 -19.34 -8.85
C ARG A 13 3.03 -17.87 -8.76
N HIS A 14 2.13 -17.53 -7.84
CA HIS A 14 1.79 -16.14 -7.55
C HIS A 14 3.05 -15.45 -7.02
N VAL A 15 3.66 -14.63 -7.87
CA VAL A 15 4.88 -13.88 -7.52
C VAL A 15 4.52 -12.49 -6.99
N GLY A 16 3.23 -12.10 -7.08
CA GLY A 16 2.73 -10.80 -6.68
C GLY A 16 2.29 -10.74 -5.21
N LEU A 17 2.22 -9.53 -4.67
CA LEU A 17 1.64 -9.23 -3.37
C LEU A 17 0.18 -8.79 -3.52
N THR A 18 -0.69 -9.32 -2.67
CA THR A 18 -2.05 -8.79 -2.51
C THR A 18 -2.08 -7.89 -1.28
N HIS A 19 -2.15 -6.58 -1.52
CA HIS A 19 -2.24 -5.54 -0.50
C HIS A 19 -3.71 -5.14 -0.33
N VAL A 20 -4.35 -5.57 0.76
CA VAL A 20 -5.78 -5.36 1.00
C VAL A 20 -6.01 -4.14 1.87
N ILE A 21 -6.84 -3.19 1.40
CA ILE A 21 -7.21 -2.00 2.17
C ILE A 21 -8.45 -2.31 3.02
N ASP A 22 -8.27 -2.25 4.34
CA ASP A 22 -9.35 -2.28 5.33
C ASP A 22 -9.92 -0.86 5.51
N LYS A 23 -11.17 -0.71 5.17
CA LYS A 23 -11.93 0.55 5.26
C LYS A 23 -12.76 0.67 6.54
N GLY A 24 -12.40 -0.07 7.59
CA GLY A 24 -13.09 -0.04 8.88
C GLY A 24 -13.84 -1.32 9.22
N LEU A 25 -13.44 -2.46 8.68
CA LEU A 25 -14.01 -3.76 9.05
C LEU A 25 -13.78 -4.07 10.52
N GLY A 26 -14.78 -4.69 11.15
CA GLY A 26 -14.63 -5.20 12.52
C GLY A 26 -13.82 -6.51 12.57
N PRO A 27 -13.35 -6.91 13.78
CA PRO A 27 -12.56 -8.14 13.94
C PRO A 27 -13.27 -9.40 13.41
N ARG A 28 -14.58 -9.52 13.59
CA ARG A 28 -15.35 -10.68 13.10
C ARG A 28 -15.38 -10.78 11.58
N ALA A 29 -15.50 -9.64 10.89
CA ALA A 29 -15.45 -9.63 9.43
C ALA A 29 -14.07 -10.08 8.92
N TRP A 30 -13.00 -9.75 9.65
CA TRP A 30 -11.68 -10.25 9.34
C TRP A 30 -11.53 -11.73 9.64
N GLU A 31 -12.11 -12.25 10.72
CA GLU A 31 -12.15 -13.71 10.97
C GLU A 31 -12.79 -14.45 9.79
N ASP A 32 -13.96 -13.98 9.30
CA ASP A 32 -14.66 -14.55 8.15
C ASP A 32 -13.82 -14.49 6.85
N ILE A 33 -13.16 -13.35 6.60
CA ILE A 33 -12.30 -13.16 5.40
C ILE A 33 -11.09 -14.11 5.47
N LEU A 34 -10.42 -14.19 6.61
CA LEU A 34 -9.25 -15.04 6.77
C LEU A 34 -9.59 -16.53 6.68
N GLU A 35 -10.77 -16.96 7.11
CA GLU A 35 -11.23 -18.34 6.96
C GLU A 35 -11.26 -18.77 5.48
N VAL A 36 -11.63 -17.87 4.58
CA VAL A 36 -11.80 -18.19 3.16
C VAL A 36 -10.64 -17.76 2.26
N ALA A 37 -9.88 -16.75 2.63
CA ALA A 37 -8.94 -16.08 1.72
C ALA A 37 -7.55 -15.77 2.32
N ALA A 38 -7.19 -16.28 3.50
CA ALA A 38 -5.93 -15.97 4.15
C ALA A 38 -4.72 -16.18 3.25
N ASP A 39 -4.68 -17.28 2.48
CA ASP A 39 -3.56 -17.61 1.60
C ASP A 39 -3.37 -16.63 0.43
N HIS A 40 -4.38 -15.80 0.16
CA HIS A 40 -4.37 -14.81 -0.92
C HIS A 40 -4.14 -13.38 -0.43
N ILE A 41 -3.98 -13.16 0.87
CA ILE A 41 -3.73 -11.84 1.47
C ILE A 41 -2.29 -11.79 1.96
N SER A 42 -1.50 -10.86 1.39
CA SER A 42 -0.10 -10.69 1.75
C SER A 42 0.10 -9.59 2.81
N ILE A 43 -0.62 -8.48 2.69
CA ILE A 43 -0.51 -7.31 3.57
C ILE A 43 -1.91 -6.75 3.79
N VAL A 44 -2.19 -6.24 4.98
CA VAL A 44 -3.43 -5.51 5.32
C VAL A 44 -3.10 -4.05 5.62
N LYS A 45 -3.70 -3.12 4.88
CA LYS A 45 -3.60 -1.68 5.10
C LYS A 45 -4.84 -1.18 5.85
N LEU A 46 -4.67 -0.68 7.07
CA LEU A 46 -5.74 0.03 7.79
C LEU A 46 -5.86 1.44 7.23
N GLY A 47 -6.79 1.64 6.31
CA GLY A 47 -6.91 2.86 5.51
C GLY A 47 -7.43 4.07 6.29
N TRP A 48 -7.13 5.27 5.81
CA TRP A 48 -7.71 6.57 6.23
C TRP A 48 -7.73 6.86 7.72
N GLY A 49 -6.74 6.43 8.47
CA GLY A 49 -6.71 6.65 9.91
C GLY A 49 -7.75 5.83 10.69
N THR A 50 -8.39 4.82 10.09
CA THR A 50 -9.34 3.94 10.80
C THR A 50 -8.72 3.25 12.00
N ALA A 51 -7.41 2.98 11.97
CA ALA A 51 -6.68 2.44 13.12
C ALA A 51 -6.83 3.34 14.36
N TYR A 52 -6.71 4.65 14.18
CA TYR A 52 -6.77 5.61 15.29
C TYR A 52 -8.15 5.71 15.95
N VAL A 53 -9.22 5.54 15.17
CA VAL A 53 -10.61 5.65 15.65
C VAL A 53 -11.26 4.31 16.00
N THR A 54 -10.57 3.20 15.80
CA THR A 54 -11.10 1.86 16.10
C THR A 54 -10.97 1.55 17.58
N SER A 55 -12.06 1.52 18.32
CA SER A 55 -12.07 1.30 19.78
C SER A 55 -11.56 -0.09 20.21
N ASN A 56 -11.62 -1.10 19.33
CA ASN A 56 -11.15 -2.46 19.59
C ASN A 56 -9.98 -2.86 18.69
N LEU A 57 -9.07 -1.93 18.43
CA LEU A 57 -7.93 -2.13 17.54
C LEU A 57 -7.07 -3.33 17.96
N ALA A 58 -6.78 -3.48 19.26
CA ALA A 58 -5.99 -4.60 19.76
C ALA A 58 -6.60 -5.96 19.37
N ARG A 59 -7.92 -6.13 19.47
CA ARG A 59 -8.60 -7.35 19.04
C ARG A 59 -8.50 -7.55 17.51
N LYS A 60 -8.58 -6.47 16.73
CA LYS A 60 -8.41 -6.55 15.26
C LYS A 60 -7.00 -7.01 14.93
N LEU A 61 -5.97 -6.43 15.55
CA LEU A 61 -4.59 -6.81 15.33
C LEU A 61 -4.30 -8.25 15.77
N GLU A 62 -4.92 -8.72 16.85
CA GLU A 62 -4.83 -10.12 17.25
C GLU A 62 -5.37 -11.07 16.18
N VAL A 63 -6.49 -10.75 15.54
CA VAL A 63 -7.05 -11.54 14.43
C VAL A 63 -6.11 -11.51 13.22
N LEU A 64 -5.45 -10.39 12.96
CA LEU A 64 -4.54 -10.18 11.83
C LEU A 64 -3.09 -10.58 12.13
N ARG A 65 -2.76 -11.13 13.31
CA ARG A 65 -1.39 -11.36 13.79
C ARG A 65 -0.47 -12.13 12.83
N ASP A 66 -1.04 -12.99 11.99
CA ASP A 66 -0.30 -13.78 11.01
C ASP A 66 -0.09 -13.05 9.67
N LYS A 67 -0.47 -11.77 9.60
CA LYS A 67 -0.34 -10.92 8.42
C LYS A 67 0.44 -9.64 8.77
N PRO A 68 1.33 -9.18 7.90
CA PRO A 68 1.82 -7.81 7.97
C PRO A 68 0.64 -6.83 7.94
N VAL A 69 0.63 -5.90 8.89
CA VAL A 69 -0.38 -4.83 8.96
C VAL A 69 0.34 -3.49 8.87
N VAL A 70 -0.18 -2.58 8.04
CA VAL A 70 0.27 -1.19 7.94
C VAL A 70 -0.88 -0.24 8.24
N ILE A 71 -0.55 0.90 8.84
CA ILE A 71 -1.45 2.05 8.91
C ILE A 71 -1.23 2.86 7.64
N GLY A 72 -2.33 3.17 6.93
CA GLY A 72 -2.27 3.85 5.64
C GLY A 72 -1.60 5.21 5.70
N GLY A 73 -0.88 5.57 4.65
CA GLY A 73 -0.02 6.74 4.57
C GLY A 73 -0.73 8.08 4.79
N THR A 74 -2.02 8.19 4.49
CA THR A 74 -2.78 9.41 4.82
C THR A 74 -2.72 9.74 6.33
N PHE A 75 -2.64 8.73 7.20
CA PHE A 75 -2.46 8.98 8.63
C PHE A 75 -1.04 9.43 8.96
N PHE A 76 -0.03 8.89 8.27
CA PHE A 76 1.34 9.38 8.36
C PHE A 76 1.44 10.86 8.00
N GLU A 77 0.74 11.30 6.94
CA GLU A 77 0.70 12.71 6.54
C GLU A 77 0.12 13.61 7.66
N VAL A 78 -0.94 13.16 8.34
CA VAL A 78 -1.50 13.87 9.50
C VAL A 78 -0.48 14.00 10.62
N VAL A 79 0.22 12.92 10.94
CA VAL A 79 1.25 12.88 11.98
C VAL A 79 2.43 13.79 11.62
N TYR A 80 2.86 13.77 10.37
CA TYR A 80 3.92 14.63 9.87
C TYR A 80 3.58 16.12 10.04
N VAL A 81 2.38 16.53 9.62
CA VAL A 81 1.92 17.92 9.77
C VAL A 81 1.79 18.34 11.25
N LYS A 82 1.55 17.39 12.13
CA LYS A 82 1.44 17.63 13.58
C LYS A 82 2.79 17.58 14.31
N ASP A 83 3.89 17.31 13.60
CA ASP A 83 5.23 17.17 14.18
C ASP A 83 5.29 16.09 15.30
N GLN A 84 4.63 14.94 15.07
CA GLN A 84 4.47 13.85 16.04
C GLN A 84 5.03 12.51 15.50
N LEU A 85 6.12 12.55 14.74
CA LEU A 85 6.70 11.36 14.13
C LEU A 85 7.30 10.39 15.16
N ASP A 86 7.89 10.89 16.23
CA ASP A 86 8.49 10.07 17.28
C ASP A 86 7.39 9.34 18.08
N GLU A 87 6.31 10.04 18.42
CA GLU A 87 5.14 9.45 19.09
C GLU A 87 4.47 8.42 18.15
N TYR A 88 4.48 8.65 16.85
CA TYR A 88 3.94 7.72 15.89
C TYR A 88 4.77 6.42 15.84
N LYS A 89 6.10 6.51 15.79
CA LYS A 89 6.98 5.35 15.87
C LYS A 89 6.75 4.56 17.15
N GLN A 90 6.64 5.25 18.30
CA GLN A 90 6.35 4.61 19.57
C GLN A 90 4.99 3.90 19.53
N TRP A 91 3.96 4.55 19.00
CA TRP A 91 2.63 3.96 18.86
C TRP A 91 2.62 2.71 17.96
N LEU A 92 3.31 2.73 16.82
CA LEU A 92 3.47 1.56 15.97
C LEU A 92 4.14 0.40 16.72
N THR A 93 5.18 0.71 17.49
CA THR A 93 5.92 -0.27 18.31
C THR A 93 5.02 -0.85 19.41
N ASP A 94 4.26 -0.02 20.12
CA ASP A 94 3.34 -0.44 21.19
C ASP A 94 2.21 -1.34 20.62
N LEU A 95 1.80 -1.13 19.39
CA LEU A 95 0.85 -1.97 18.67
C LEU A 95 1.47 -3.26 18.11
N GLY A 96 2.79 -3.44 18.20
CA GLY A 96 3.51 -4.58 17.64
C GLY A 96 3.57 -4.57 16.11
N LEU A 97 3.37 -3.41 15.47
CA LEU A 97 3.44 -3.29 14.02
C LEU A 97 4.90 -3.21 13.57
N THR A 98 5.22 -3.96 12.53
CA THR A 98 6.57 -4.05 11.94
C THR A 98 6.66 -3.35 10.57
N HIS A 99 5.55 -2.90 10.04
CA HIS A 99 5.45 -2.26 8.73
C HIS A 99 4.85 -0.87 8.88
N VAL A 100 5.31 0.06 8.04
CA VAL A 100 4.81 1.44 7.99
C VAL A 100 4.63 1.87 6.55
N GLU A 101 3.61 2.69 6.28
CA GLU A 101 3.44 3.33 4.98
C GLU A 101 3.74 4.82 5.11
N ILE A 102 4.62 5.32 4.23
CA ILE A 102 4.99 6.72 4.11
C ILE A 102 4.41 7.25 2.80
N SER A 103 3.63 8.32 2.86
CA SER A 103 3.06 8.98 1.69
C SER A 103 3.10 10.50 1.83
N ASP A 104 2.92 11.17 0.70
CA ASP A 104 2.78 12.62 0.57
C ASP A 104 1.70 13.00 -0.47
N GLY A 105 0.73 12.11 -0.66
CA GLY A 105 -0.30 12.26 -1.68
C GLY A 105 -1.28 13.40 -1.44
N THR A 106 -1.50 13.83 -0.16
CA THR A 106 -2.43 14.93 0.20
C THR A 106 -1.73 16.16 0.76
N ILE A 107 -0.43 16.08 1.03
CA ILE A 107 0.39 17.18 1.52
C ILE A 107 1.65 17.28 0.67
N GLU A 108 2.36 18.39 0.78
CA GLU A 108 3.67 18.53 0.15
C GLU A 108 4.77 18.26 1.19
N ILE A 109 5.57 17.20 0.96
CA ILE A 109 6.80 16.93 1.68
C ILE A 109 7.95 17.16 0.70
N PRO A 110 8.93 18.06 1.00
CA PRO A 110 10.10 18.23 0.15
C PRO A 110 10.77 16.86 -0.13
N ARG A 111 11.15 16.64 -1.39
CA ARG A 111 11.63 15.32 -1.85
C ARG A 111 12.76 14.78 -0.98
N ASP A 112 13.79 15.58 -0.72
CA ASP A 112 14.92 15.17 0.13
C ASP A 112 14.45 14.80 1.53
N ARG A 113 13.47 15.52 2.08
CA ARG A 113 12.91 15.23 3.40
C ARG A 113 12.14 13.90 3.41
N LYS A 114 11.41 13.57 2.35
CA LYS A 114 10.73 12.28 2.23
C LYS A 114 11.73 11.13 2.22
N LEU A 115 12.82 11.26 1.47
CA LEU A 115 13.89 10.25 1.41
C LEU A 115 14.58 10.07 2.78
N GLU A 116 14.84 11.17 3.50
CA GLU A 116 15.35 11.11 4.88
C GLU A 116 14.40 10.35 5.81
N LEU A 117 13.09 10.63 5.70
CA LEU A 117 12.07 9.94 6.51
C LEU A 117 12.00 8.45 6.20
N ILE A 118 12.07 8.07 4.93
CA ILE A 118 12.13 6.66 4.53
C ILE A 118 13.35 5.99 5.15
N ALA A 119 14.54 6.60 5.02
CA ALA A 119 15.78 6.05 5.58
C ALA A 119 15.75 5.96 7.11
N ASP A 120 15.12 6.91 7.78
CA ASP A 120 14.99 6.92 9.23
C ASP A 120 14.02 5.83 9.72
N PHE A 121 12.85 5.72 9.12
CA PHE A 121 11.88 4.67 9.47
C PHE A 121 12.37 3.27 9.09
N ALA A 122 13.14 3.12 8.02
CA ALA A 122 13.68 1.84 7.60
C ALA A 122 14.68 1.21 8.59
N ARG A 123 15.15 1.97 9.58
CA ARG A 123 16.00 1.44 10.68
C ARG A 123 15.23 0.56 11.65
N GLU A 124 13.91 0.76 11.75
CA GLU A 124 13.06 0.14 12.77
C GLU A 124 11.90 -0.65 12.15
N PHE A 125 11.44 -0.25 10.96
CA PHE A 125 10.26 -0.79 10.30
C PHE A 125 10.54 -1.22 8.86
N THR A 126 9.74 -2.13 8.34
CA THR A 126 9.65 -2.40 6.92
C THR A 126 8.81 -1.30 6.26
N VAL A 127 9.43 -0.45 5.43
CA VAL A 127 8.79 0.72 4.85
C VAL A 127 8.13 0.38 3.52
N LEU A 128 6.85 0.73 3.39
CA LEU A 128 6.16 0.88 2.11
C LEU A 128 6.09 2.38 1.82
N SER A 129 6.44 2.80 0.61
CA SER A 129 6.40 4.22 0.25
C SER A 129 5.49 4.46 -0.94
N GLU A 130 4.54 5.39 -0.79
CA GLU A 130 3.56 5.71 -1.82
C GLU A 130 4.04 6.93 -2.62
N VAL A 131 4.09 6.76 -3.94
CA VAL A 131 4.44 7.81 -4.91
C VAL A 131 3.20 8.16 -5.73
N GLY A 132 2.97 9.45 -5.90
CA GLY A 132 1.90 10.01 -6.71
C GLY A 132 1.08 11.03 -5.96
N SER A 133 0.38 11.90 -6.70
CA SER A 133 -0.52 12.89 -6.13
C SER A 133 -1.96 12.40 -6.15
N LYS A 134 -2.70 12.69 -5.08
CA LYS A 134 -4.16 12.54 -5.05
C LYS A 134 -4.90 13.66 -5.79
N ASP A 135 -4.18 14.67 -6.24
CA ASP A 135 -4.72 15.71 -7.11
C ASP A 135 -4.74 15.21 -8.56
N SER A 136 -5.94 15.06 -9.12
CA SER A 136 -6.14 14.60 -10.50
C SER A 136 -5.66 15.59 -11.58
N SER A 137 -5.34 16.82 -11.21
CA SER A 137 -4.76 17.80 -12.12
C SER A 137 -3.24 17.65 -12.29
N VAL A 138 -2.60 16.86 -11.43
CA VAL A 138 -1.16 16.60 -11.46
C VAL A 138 -0.89 15.34 -12.28
N GLU A 139 -0.18 15.50 -13.37
CA GLU A 139 0.30 14.38 -14.19
C GLU A 139 1.82 14.34 -14.16
N TYR A 140 2.35 13.16 -13.92
CA TYR A 140 3.79 12.90 -13.94
C TYR A 140 4.17 12.14 -15.22
N THR A 141 5.36 12.47 -15.72
CA THR A 141 6.00 11.74 -16.82
C THR A 141 6.51 10.37 -16.34
N VAL A 142 6.78 9.48 -17.27
CA VAL A 142 7.40 8.17 -16.96
C VAL A 142 8.74 8.35 -16.24
N ASP A 143 9.55 9.31 -16.69
CA ASP A 143 10.86 9.60 -16.10
C ASP A 143 10.74 10.08 -14.64
N GLU A 144 9.74 10.90 -14.33
CA GLU A 144 9.48 11.33 -12.95
C GLU A 144 9.03 10.16 -12.09
N TRP A 145 8.07 9.35 -12.56
CA TRP A 145 7.62 8.16 -11.86
C TRP A 145 8.76 7.21 -11.54
N THR A 146 9.51 6.81 -12.57
CA THR A 146 10.58 5.81 -12.42
C THR A 146 11.73 6.32 -11.56
N ARG A 147 12.09 7.60 -11.68
CA ARG A 147 13.09 8.22 -10.83
C ARG A 147 12.67 8.20 -9.37
N TRP A 148 11.47 8.69 -9.04
CA TRP A 148 11.03 8.79 -7.65
C TRP A 148 10.84 7.43 -7.00
N LEU A 149 10.26 6.46 -7.72
CA LEU A 149 10.14 5.10 -7.22
C LEU A 149 11.50 4.47 -6.91
N ASN A 150 12.50 4.65 -7.77
CA ASN A 150 13.85 4.14 -7.54
C ASN A 150 14.55 4.87 -6.37
N GLU A 151 14.47 6.20 -6.29
CA GLU A 151 15.03 6.97 -5.18
C GLU A 151 14.47 6.51 -3.83
N GLU A 152 13.17 6.21 -3.75
CA GLU A 152 12.55 5.72 -2.51
C GLU A 152 12.98 4.30 -2.15
N LEU A 153 13.17 3.43 -3.15
CA LEU A 153 13.77 2.10 -2.92
C LEU A 153 15.22 2.22 -2.44
N GLU A 154 16.01 3.10 -3.05
CA GLU A 154 17.40 3.36 -2.64
C GLU A 154 17.48 3.96 -1.22
N ALA A 155 16.50 4.77 -0.83
CA ALA A 155 16.39 5.32 0.51
C ALA A 155 16.03 4.28 1.58
N GLY A 156 15.59 3.08 1.18
CA GLY A 156 15.32 1.98 2.10
C GLY A 156 13.88 1.47 2.11
N ALA A 157 13.02 1.94 1.20
CA ALA A 157 11.69 1.36 1.08
C ALA A 157 11.79 -0.11 0.60
N TRP A 158 11.06 -1.00 1.27
CA TRP A 158 10.96 -2.40 0.85
C TRP A 158 10.12 -2.54 -0.42
N LYS A 159 9.04 -1.79 -0.50
CA LYS A 159 8.16 -1.70 -1.67
C LYS A 159 7.75 -0.26 -1.89
N VAL A 160 7.53 0.06 -3.16
CA VAL A 160 6.91 1.31 -3.56
C VAL A 160 5.48 1.07 -4.05
N ILE A 161 4.59 2.00 -3.74
CA ILE A 161 3.18 1.94 -4.10
C ILE A 161 2.91 3.06 -5.11
N THR A 162 2.18 2.76 -6.19
CA THR A 162 1.74 3.79 -7.12
C THR A 162 0.33 4.24 -6.75
N GLU A 163 0.16 5.53 -6.46
CA GLU A 163 -1.13 6.15 -6.16
C GLU A 163 -2.10 5.99 -7.34
N ALA A 164 -3.35 5.64 -7.05
CA ALA A 164 -4.42 5.54 -8.03
C ALA A 164 -5.69 6.30 -7.62
N ARG A 165 -5.72 6.86 -6.41
CA ARG A 165 -6.91 7.39 -5.76
C ARG A 165 -8.05 6.37 -5.68
N GLU A 166 -8.87 6.43 -4.67
CA GLU A 166 -9.98 5.48 -4.48
C GLU A 166 -10.95 5.40 -5.68
N GLY A 167 -11.13 6.51 -6.38
CA GLY A 167 -11.99 6.59 -7.58
C GLY A 167 -11.32 6.06 -8.86
N GLY A 168 -10.02 5.75 -8.85
CA GLY A 168 -9.28 5.40 -10.07
C GLY A 168 -9.24 6.57 -11.06
N THR A 169 -8.96 7.78 -10.59
CA THR A 169 -8.99 9.01 -11.40
C THR A 169 -7.73 9.86 -11.27
N ALA A 170 -6.65 9.29 -10.75
CA ALA A 170 -5.36 9.96 -10.60
C ALA A 170 -4.21 8.95 -10.67
N GLY A 171 -2.99 9.42 -10.69
CA GLY A 171 -1.78 8.62 -10.68
C GLY A 171 -1.64 7.75 -11.94
N ILE A 172 -1.76 6.43 -11.78
CA ILE A 172 -1.70 5.46 -12.89
C ILE A 172 -3.03 5.34 -13.66
N PHE A 173 -4.03 6.17 -13.35
CA PHE A 173 -5.29 6.31 -14.09
C PHE A 173 -5.39 7.70 -14.69
N ASP A 174 -6.11 7.81 -15.80
CA ASP A 174 -6.51 9.09 -16.36
C ASP A 174 -7.75 9.67 -15.66
N SER A 175 -8.09 10.91 -15.95
CA SER A 175 -9.24 11.61 -15.36
C SER A 175 -10.60 10.97 -15.69
N SER A 176 -10.67 10.10 -16.70
CA SER A 176 -11.88 9.35 -17.08
C SER A 176 -12.00 8.00 -16.36
N GLY A 177 -10.98 7.60 -15.60
CA GLY A 177 -10.89 6.31 -14.92
C GLY A 177 -10.30 5.20 -15.78
N GLY A 178 -9.72 5.54 -16.93
CA GLY A 178 -8.98 4.62 -17.78
C GLY A 178 -7.59 4.33 -17.20
N MET A 179 -7.15 3.06 -17.25
CA MET A 179 -5.78 2.73 -16.84
C MET A 179 -4.77 3.16 -17.91
N ARG A 180 -3.70 3.81 -17.48
CA ARG A 180 -2.56 4.20 -18.31
C ARG A 180 -1.62 3.00 -18.48
N THR A 181 -2.07 2.00 -19.24
CA THR A 181 -1.41 0.68 -19.35
C THR A 181 0.02 0.75 -19.87
N GLU A 182 0.33 1.67 -20.79
CA GLU A 182 1.70 1.90 -21.28
C GLU A 182 2.60 2.44 -20.17
N LEU A 183 2.14 3.43 -19.42
CA LEU A 183 2.86 3.96 -18.25
C LEU A 183 3.13 2.85 -17.22
N ILE A 184 2.13 2.02 -16.90
CA ILE A 184 2.26 0.90 -15.96
C ILE A 184 3.33 -0.09 -16.45
N ALA A 185 3.30 -0.44 -17.74
CA ALA A 185 4.26 -1.37 -18.32
C ALA A 185 5.70 -0.81 -18.30
N GLU A 186 5.88 0.47 -18.59
CA GLU A 186 7.19 1.13 -18.56
C GLU A 186 7.73 1.24 -17.13
N ILE A 187 6.91 1.67 -16.16
CA ILE A 187 7.26 1.69 -14.73
C ILE A 187 7.68 0.28 -14.27
N ALA A 188 6.87 -0.74 -14.58
CA ALA A 188 7.17 -2.11 -14.19
C ALA A 188 8.47 -2.63 -14.80
N THR A 189 8.80 -2.21 -16.03
CA THR A 189 10.03 -2.59 -16.72
C THR A 189 11.26 -1.97 -16.06
N VAL A 190 11.20 -0.69 -15.70
CA VAL A 190 12.35 0.07 -15.17
C VAL A 190 12.59 -0.23 -13.69
N VAL A 191 11.53 -0.23 -12.88
CA VAL A 191 11.63 -0.39 -11.41
C VAL A 191 11.64 -1.86 -11.00
N GLY A 192 11.06 -2.73 -11.83
CA GLY A 192 10.90 -4.15 -11.57
C GLY A 192 9.60 -4.47 -10.82
N PRO A 193 8.76 -5.37 -11.36
CA PRO A 193 7.44 -5.64 -10.80
C PRO A 193 7.48 -6.23 -9.38
N ALA A 194 8.60 -6.85 -9.00
CA ALA A 194 8.79 -7.37 -7.65
C ALA A 194 8.92 -6.26 -6.58
N ASN A 195 9.21 -5.02 -6.97
CA ASN A 195 9.42 -3.90 -6.07
C ASN A 195 8.18 -3.01 -5.90
N ILE A 196 7.16 -3.19 -6.75
CA ILE A 196 6.04 -2.28 -6.87
C ILE A 196 4.74 -2.93 -6.41
N ILE A 197 3.91 -2.15 -5.76
CA ILE A 197 2.50 -2.45 -5.50
C ILE A 197 1.68 -1.44 -6.30
N PHE A 198 0.94 -1.91 -7.29
CA PHE A 198 0.02 -1.07 -8.05
C PHE A 198 -1.33 -1.02 -7.34
N GLU A 199 -1.83 0.18 -7.06
CA GLU A 199 -3.18 0.32 -6.54
C GLU A 199 -4.21 -0.06 -7.61
N ALA A 200 -5.16 -0.90 -7.24
CA ALA A 200 -6.23 -1.38 -8.10
C ALA A 200 -7.61 -1.12 -7.47
N PRO A 201 -8.09 0.15 -7.47
CA PRO A 201 -9.28 0.53 -6.73
C PRO A 201 -10.58 -0.02 -7.35
N THR A 202 -10.58 -0.36 -8.63
CA THR A 202 -11.75 -0.84 -9.34
C THR A 202 -11.66 -2.32 -9.69
N LYS A 203 -12.82 -2.99 -9.81
CA LYS A 203 -12.87 -4.39 -10.26
C LYS A 203 -12.21 -4.59 -11.64
N ALA A 204 -12.32 -3.61 -12.52
CA ALA A 204 -11.70 -3.65 -13.84
C ALA A 204 -10.16 -3.68 -13.72
N ALA A 205 -9.59 -2.79 -12.90
CA ALA A 205 -8.16 -2.75 -12.61
C ALA A 205 -7.66 -4.05 -11.95
N GLN A 206 -8.37 -4.53 -10.92
CA GLN A 206 -8.04 -5.80 -10.25
C GLN A 206 -8.01 -6.96 -11.25
N SER A 207 -9.02 -7.05 -12.11
CA SER A 207 -9.09 -8.10 -13.12
C SER A 207 -7.98 -7.99 -14.17
N TRP A 208 -7.52 -6.78 -14.46
CA TRP A 208 -6.43 -6.55 -15.41
C TRP A 208 -5.07 -6.98 -14.83
N PHE A 209 -4.79 -6.63 -13.57
CA PHE A 209 -3.53 -7.01 -12.91
C PHE A 209 -3.42 -8.51 -12.61
N VAL A 210 -4.52 -9.25 -12.56
CA VAL A 210 -4.52 -10.71 -12.32
C VAL A 210 -4.32 -11.52 -13.62
N LYS A 211 -4.52 -10.91 -14.78
CA LYS A 211 -4.34 -11.56 -16.11
C LYS A 211 -2.91 -11.48 -16.58
#